data_beebc1e60a2d3d343370d7b3e01a6aab
#
_entry.id   beebc1e60a2d3d343370d7b3e01a6aab
#
_cell.length_a   1.000
_cell.length_b   1.000
_cell.length_c   1.000
_cell.angle_alpha   90.00
_cell.angle_beta   90.00
_cell.angle_gamma   90.00
#
_symmetry.space_group_name_H-M   'P 1'
#
loop_
_entity.id
_entity.type
_entity.pdbx_description
1 polymer ?
#
loop_
_entity_poly.entity_id
_entity_poly.type
_entity_poly.pdbx_seq_one_letter_code
_entity_poly.pdbx_strand_id
1 'polypeptide(L)'
;MKLFLVELEPIEKRYTKQWHKWIPDLVKKYKPNLEFEIVSGKSDGEIKSGEFLDINRTQIYKSEQIIEMAKLFEDGKVSDGDAFLFYDGWHYGIQALRYMAQCQDIDVKIYGIWHAGTYDEWDLLAQKGLGYWGANFERSLFEATDGVFVATNFHKELISYERQVPKDKIHITGHLFTHSWIKNYDTSKKENIIVFPHRKAPEKTLAVFLEIKKKMKDKGYKFIVTTDETKTKQEYYELLAKSKVSWSGGLQETCGISTFESLWLDNIVMVPDRLSYSEMYFDSFKYEPNLDKNVDVQCQMIEYAIENYDEYIEVMKENSEEIKKIQGPTAVE
;
A
#
# COMPACT_ATOMS: atom_id res chain seq x y z
N MET A 1 -6.80 -15.89 24.47
CA MET A 1 -6.78 -14.86 23.38
C MET A 1 -6.51 -15.56 22.06
N LYS A 2 -7.43 -15.46 21.15
CA LYS A 2 -7.33 -15.92 19.76
C LYS A 2 -7.35 -14.71 18.84
N LEU A 3 -6.65 -14.77 17.71
CA LEU A 3 -6.61 -13.70 16.71
C LEU A 3 -7.43 -14.11 15.48
N PHE A 4 -8.41 -13.31 15.12
CA PHE A 4 -9.18 -13.48 13.88
C PHE A 4 -8.62 -12.52 12.81
N LEU A 5 -8.13 -13.08 11.71
CA LEU A 5 -7.54 -12.36 10.60
C LEU A 5 -8.61 -12.13 9.53
N VAL A 6 -9.18 -10.91 9.48
CA VAL A 6 -10.19 -10.53 8.47
C VAL A 6 -9.47 -9.98 7.25
N GLU A 7 -9.29 -10.84 6.26
CA GLU A 7 -8.39 -10.57 5.15
C GLU A 7 -8.99 -9.68 4.04
N LEU A 8 -8.09 -9.07 3.25
CA LEU A 8 -8.47 -8.43 1.99
C LEU A 8 -8.77 -9.48 0.92
N GLU A 9 -9.68 -9.14 -0.01
CA GLU A 9 -9.94 -9.96 -1.19
C GLU A 9 -8.62 -10.23 -1.95
N PRO A 10 -8.21 -11.51 -2.10
CA PRO A 10 -6.94 -11.86 -2.72
C PRO A 10 -7.00 -11.70 -4.24
N ILE A 11 -6.39 -10.64 -4.76
CA ILE A 11 -6.39 -10.28 -6.18
C ILE A 11 -5.03 -10.56 -6.80
N GLU A 12 -4.98 -11.36 -7.86
CA GLU A 12 -3.77 -11.97 -8.41
C GLU A 12 -2.61 -11.00 -8.68
N LYS A 13 -2.81 -9.84 -9.21
CA LYS A 13 -1.74 -8.90 -9.55
C LYS A 13 -1.39 -7.89 -8.46
N ARG A 14 -1.90 -8.09 -7.24
CA ARG A 14 -1.81 -7.12 -6.15
C ARG A 14 -1.15 -7.66 -4.92
N TYR A 15 -0.71 -6.76 -4.04
CA TYR A 15 -0.19 -7.11 -2.73
C TYR A 15 -1.22 -7.86 -1.86
N THR A 16 -2.52 -7.70 -2.12
CA THR A 16 -3.58 -8.40 -1.38
C THR A 16 -3.48 -9.91 -1.53
N LYS A 17 -3.09 -10.41 -2.73
CA LYS A 17 -2.78 -11.84 -2.95
C LYS A 17 -1.55 -12.28 -2.16
N GLN A 18 -0.56 -11.41 -2.06
CA GLN A 18 0.65 -11.69 -1.27
C GLN A 18 0.33 -11.72 0.23
N TRP A 19 -0.47 -10.78 0.73
CA TRP A 19 -0.88 -10.72 2.13
C TRP A 19 -1.69 -11.93 2.59
N HIS A 20 -2.54 -12.47 1.73
CA HIS A 20 -3.25 -13.71 2.00
C HIS A 20 -2.33 -14.84 2.48
N LYS A 21 -1.10 -14.90 1.96
CA LYS A 21 -0.08 -15.86 2.38
C LYS A 21 0.84 -15.32 3.47
N TRP A 22 1.36 -14.11 3.29
CA TRP A 22 2.45 -13.59 4.14
C TRP A 22 2.02 -13.34 5.57
N ILE A 23 0.84 -12.76 5.79
CA ILE A 23 0.41 -12.43 7.16
C ILE A 23 0.26 -13.69 8.02
N PRO A 24 -0.46 -14.74 7.61
CA PRO A 24 -0.51 -15.98 8.37
C PRO A 24 0.85 -16.63 8.60
N ASP A 25 1.73 -16.64 7.58
CA ASP A 25 3.06 -17.21 7.69
C ASP A 25 3.94 -16.42 8.69
N LEU A 26 3.85 -15.10 8.69
CA LEU A 26 4.59 -14.24 9.61
C LEU A 26 4.04 -14.31 11.04
N VAL A 27 2.72 -14.37 11.22
CA VAL A 27 2.11 -14.61 12.54
C VAL A 27 2.62 -15.93 13.12
N LYS A 28 2.62 -17.02 12.34
CA LYS A 28 3.19 -18.30 12.79
C LYS A 28 4.67 -18.20 13.16
N LYS A 29 5.43 -17.43 12.40
CA LYS A 29 6.88 -17.26 12.61
C LYS A 29 7.20 -16.46 13.87
N TYR A 30 6.55 -15.32 14.07
CA TYR A 30 6.88 -14.36 15.12
C TYR A 30 6.07 -14.58 16.41
N LYS A 31 4.88 -15.16 16.31
CA LYS A 31 3.97 -15.46 17.41
C LYS A 31 3.52 -16.93 17.36
N PRO A 32 4.44 -17.91 17.46
CA PRO A 32 4.14 -19.33 17.22
C PRO A 32 3.11 -19.93 18.19
N ASN A 33 2.91 -19.31 19.34
CA ASN A 33 1.94 -19.73 20.35
C ASN A 33 0.59 -19.01 20.25
N LEU A 34 0.44 -18.09 19.30
CA LEU A 34 -0.81 -17.37 19.08
C LEU A 34 -1.72 -18.19 18.17
N GLU A 35 -2.84 -18.63 18.72
CA GLU A 35 -3.90 -19.25 17.92
C GLU A 35 -4.54 -18.18 17.03
N PHE A 36 -4.73 -18.48 15.75
CA PHE A 36 -5.45 -17.60 14.86
C PHE A 36 -6.38 -18.36 13.90
N GLU A 37 -7.40 -17.67 13.43
CA GLU A 37 -8.34 -18.13 12.42
C GLU A 37 -8.52 -17.07 11.34
N ILE A 38 -8.67 -17.49 10.08
CA ILE A 38 -8.83 -16.59 8.94
C ILE A 38 -10.33 -16.43 8.64
N VAL A 39 -10.80 -15.19 8.60
CA VAL A 39 -12.15 -14.81 8.19
C VAL A 39 -12.09 -14.32 6.74
N SER A 40 -12.60 -15.12 5.83
CA SER A 40 -12.54 -14.90 4.38
C SER A 40 -13.93 -14.80 3.76
N GLY A 41 -14.04 -14.13 2.63
CA GLY A 41 -15.18 -14.24 1.74
C GLY A 41 -14.84 -15.14 0.54
N LYS A 42 -15.80 -15.36 -0.36
CA LYS A 42 -15.55 -16.07 -1.62
C LYS A 42 -15.08 -15.08 -2.68
N SER A 43 -13.98 -15.40 -3.34
CA SER A 43 -13.42 -14.61 -4.44
C SER A 43 -13.06 -15.49 -5.62
N ASP A 44 -13.40 -15.05 -6.82
CA ASP A 44 -12.93 -15.65 -8.07
C ASP A 44 -11.58 -15.06 -8.54
N GLY A 45 -11.05 -14.07 -7.83
CA GLY A 45 -9.70 -13.54 -8.03
C GLY A 45 -9.52 -12.64 -9.25
N GLU A 46 -10.57 -12.36 -10.04
CA GLU A 46 -10.46 -11.55 -11.26
C GLU A 46 -10.96 -10.11 -11.06
N ILE A 47 -10.18 -9.15 -11.51
CA ILE A 47 -10.59 -7.74 -11.67
C ILE A 47 -10.31 -7.31 -13.11
N LYS A 48 -11.21 -6.49 -13.67
CA LYS A 48 -11.00 -5.88 -14.98
C LYS A 48 -9.74 -5.03 -14.99
N SER A 49 -8.98 -5.14 -16.07
CA SER A 49 -7.75 -4.37 -16.23
C SER A 49 -8.01 -2.88 -16.11
N GLY A 50 -7.25 -2.20 -15.24
CA GLY A 50 -7.35 -0.74 -15.01
C GLY A 50 -8.26 -0.32 -13.86
N GLU A 51 -9.12 -1.17 -13.35
CA GLU A 51 -9.98 -0.87 -12.19
C GLU A 51 -9.23 -1.08 -10.88
N PHE A 52 -9.52 -0.23 -9.87
CA PHE A 52 -8.94 -0.38 -8.53
C PHE A 52 -9.64 -1.49 -7.75
N LEU A 53 -10.96 -1.57 -7.82
CA LEU A 53 -11.83 -2.57 -7.19
C LEU A 53 -12.96 -2.92 -8.16
N ASP A 54 -13.43 -4.16 -8.12
CA ASP A 54 -14.80 -4.45 -8.53
C ASP A 54 -15.72 -4.16 -7.34
N ILE A 55 -16.41 -3.02 -7.39
CA ILE A 55 -17.20 -2.53 -6.25
C ILE A 55 -18.20 -3.56 -5.76
N ASN A 56 -18.95 -4.17 -6.67
CA ASN A 56 -20.01 -5.13 -6.31
C ASN A 56 -19.41 -6.41 -5.70
N ARG A 57 -18.38 -6.94 -6.34
CA ARG A 57 -17.72 -8.17 -5.88
C ARG A 57 -17.02 -7.99 -4.54
N THR A 58 -16.30 -6.91 -4.38
CA THR A 58 -15.66 -6.57 -3.09
C THR A 58 -16.71 -6.40 -1.99
N GLN A 59 -17.90 -5.84 -2.30
CA GLN A 59 -18.99 -5.75 -1.34
C GLN A 59 -19.56 -7.12 -0.98
N ILE A 60 -19.72 -8.02 -1.94
CA ILE A 60 -20.15 -9.41 -1.69
C ILE A 60 -19.12 -10.09 -0.77
N TYR A 61 -17.82 -10.00 -1.11
CA TYR A 61 -16.74 -10.57 -0.31
C TYR A 61 -16.78 -10.10 1.15
N LYS A 62 -16.85 -8.78 1.36
CA LYS A 62 -16.94 -8.18 2.70
C LYS A 62 -18.22 -8.57 3.45
N SER A 63 -19.34 -8.74 2.72
CA SER A 63 -20.61 -9.17 3.32
C SER A 63 -20.56 -10.63 3.78
N GLU A 64 -19.91 -11.50 3.02
CA GLU A 64 -19.68 -12.90 3.42
C GLU A 64 -18.80 -12.99 4.66
N GLN A 65 -17.79 -12.12 4.80
CA GLN A 65 -16.98 -12.02 6.04
C GLN A 65 -17.84 -11.62 7.25
N ILE A 66 -18.81 -10.72 7.09
CA ILE A 66 -19.75 -10.37 8.17
C ILE A 66 -20.60 -11.57 8.57
N ILE A 67 -21.10 -12.32 7.61
CA ILE A 67 -21.87 -13.56 7.86
C ILE A 67 -21.00 -14.57 8.62
N GLU A 68 -19.74 -14.72 8.21
CA GLU A 68 -18.82 -15.63 8.88
C GLU A 68 -18.52 -15.19 10.31
N MET A 69 -18.26 -13.90 10.55
CA MET A 69 -18.12 -13.38 11.92
C MET A 69 -19.35 -13.64 12.78
N ALA A 70 -20.56 -13.45 12.23
CA ALA A 70 -21.81 -13.73 12.97
C ALA A 70 -21.91 -15.21 13.38
N LYS A 71 -21.52 -16.14 12.49
CA LYS A 71 -21.47 -17.57 12.83
C LYS A 71 -20.45 -17.88 13.91
N LEU A 72 -19.29 -17.20 13.93
CA LEU A 72 -18.31 -17.39 15.01
C LEU A 72 -18.90 -17.06 16.37
N PHE A 73 -19.72 -16.00 16.47
CA PHE A 73 -20.47 -15.69 17.70
C PHE A 73 -21.55 -16.73 18.00
N GLU A 74 -22.36 -17.13 17.00
CA GLU A 74 -23.41 -18.14 17.15
C GLU A 74 -22.84 -19.49 17.64
N ASP A 75 -21.68 -19.88 17.11
CA ASP A 75 -20.97 -21.11 17.48
C ASP A 75 -20.23 -21.02 18.82
N GLY A 76 -20.24 -19.88 19.50
CA GLY A 76 -19.50 -19.65 20.76
C GLY A 76 -17.98 -19.72 20.61
N LYS A 77 -17.44 -19.38 19.42
CA LYS A 77 -16.01 -19.42 19.11
C LYS A 77 -15.28 -18.14 19.48
N VAL A 78 -16.02 -17.09 19.84
CA VAL A 78 -15.47 -15.78 20.25
C VAL A 78 -15.63 -15.63 21.76
N SER A 79 -14.58 -15.21 22.43
CA SER A 79 -14.53 -15.05 23.88
C SER A 79 -13.88 -13.73 24.29
N ASP A 80 -14.04 -13.34 25.55
CA ASP A 80 -13.39 -12.17 26.12
C ASP A 80 -11.87 -12.19 25.90
N GLY A 81 -11.35 -11.04 25.46
CA GLY A 81 -9.93 -10.86 25.18
C GLY A 81 -9.47 -11.34 23.82
N ASP A 82 -10.36 -11.89 22.98
CA ASP A 82 -10.05 -12.21 21.59
C ASP A 82 -9.90 -10.94 20.75
N ALA A 83 -9.12 -11.04 19.66
CA ALA A 83 -8.79 -9.91 18.82
C ALA A 83 -9.15 -10.17 17.35
N PHE A 84 -9.59 -9.12 16.66
CA PHE A 84 -9.85 -9.12 15.24
C PHE A 84 -8.94 -8.11 14.55
N LEU A 85 -8.19 -8.55 13.54
CA LEU A 85 -7.36 -7.68 12.70
C LEU A 85 -7.94 -7.63 11.30
N PHE A 86 -8.50 -6.48 10.95
CA PHE A 86 -8.96 -6.18 9.59
C PHE A 86 -7.77 -5.71 8.75
N TYR A 87 -7.50 -6.40 7.64
CA TYR A 87 -6.44 -6.00 6.70
C TYR A 87 -6.80 -4.74 5.90
N ASP A 88 -8.07 -4.33 5.94
CA ASP A 88 -8.55 -3.06 5.43
C ASP A 88 -9.50 -2.43 6.46
N GLY A 89 -9.08 -1.32 7.06
CA GLY A 89 -9.88 -0.59 8.03
C GLY A 89 -11.13 0.07 7.45
N TRP A 90 -11.19 0.24 6.13
CA TRP A 90 -12.40 0.73 5.45
C TRP A 90 -13.38 -0.44 5.21
N HIS A 91 -13.90 -1.03 6.31
CA HIS A 91 -14.72 -2.23 6.31
C HIS A 91 -15.90 -2.12 7.27
N TYR A 92 -17.12 -2.09 6.74
CA TYR A 92 -18.33 -1.97 7.55
C TYR A 92 -18.59 -3.18 8.49
N GLY A 93 -17.89 -4.27 8.32
CA GLY A 93 -17.86 -5.39 9.28
C GLY A 93 -17.27 -5.00 10.64
N ILE A 94 -16.47 -3.95 10.75
CA ILE A 94 -15.96 -3.41 12.02
C ILE A 94 -17.12 -2.98 12.92
N GLN A 95 -18.07 -2.22 12.38
CA GLN A 95 -19.25 -1.77 13.11
C GLN A 95 -20.16 -2.94 13.46
N ALA A 96 -20.39 -3.87 12.50
CA ALA A 96 -21.18 -5.06 12.74
C ALA A 96 -20.59 -5.94 13.86
N LEU A 97 -19.26 -6.12 13.86
CA LEU A 97 -18.54 -6.87 14.88
C LEU A 97 -18.65 -6.21 16.27
N ARG A 98 -18.42 -4.88 16.34
CA ARG A 98 -18.56 -4.14 17.60
C ARG A 98 -19.99 -4.24 18.14
N TYR A 99 -20.98 -4.11 17.26
CA TYR A 99 -22.41 -4.28 17.64
C TYR A 99 -22.69 -5.67 18.21
N MET A 100 -22.25 -6.74 17.52
CA MET A 100 -22.47 -8.11 17.98
C MET A 100 -21.79 -8.39 19.32
N ALA A 101 -20.55 -7.94 19.49
CA ALA A 101 -19.79 -8.14 20.72
C ALA A 101 -20.44 -7.42 21.90
N GLN A 102 -20.80 -6.14 21.74
CA GLN A 102 -21.43 -5.37 22.82
C GLN A 102 -22.82 -5.89 23.21
N CYS A 103 -23.63 -6.31 22.22
CA CYS A 103 -24.96 -6.88 22.51
C CYS A 103 -24.91 -8.23 23.22
N GLN A 104 -23.77 -8.91 23.20
CA GLN A 104 -23.57 -10.20 23.86
C GLN A 104 -22.65 -10.12 25.09
N ASP A 105 -22.30 -8.88 25.48
CA ASP A 105 -21.39 -8.62 26.62
C ASP A 105 -20.03 -9.33 26.50
N ILE A 106 -19.49 -9.42 25.26
CA ILE A 106 -18.18 -10.03 24.97
C ILE A 106 -17.16 -8.92 24.70
N ASP A 107 -16.08 -8.82 25.47
CA ASP A 107 -15.00 -7.85 25.26
C ASP A 107 -14.00 -8.35 24.22
N VAL A 108 -14.14 -7.90 22.99
CA VAL A 108 -13.18 -8.15 21.91
C VAL A 108 -12.37 -6.90 21.57
N LYS A 109 -11.13 -7.11 21.09
CA LYS A 109 -10.28 -6.04 20.56
C LYS A 109 -10.36 -6.02 19.03
N ILE A 110 -10.56 -4.83 18.46
CA ILE A 110 -10.72 -4.64 17.02
C ILE A 110 -9.63 -3.71 16.51
N TYR A 111 -8.83 -4.20 15.57
CA TYR A 111 -7.75 -3.47 14.93
C TYR A 111 -7.97 -3.39 13.42
N GLY A 112 -7.57 -2.29 12.80
CA GLY A 112 -7.64 -2.13 11.35
C GLY A 112 -6.35 -1.59 10.76
N ILE A 113 -5.92 -2.13 9.62
CA ILE A 113 -4.86 -1.58 8.79
C ILE A 113 -5.51 -0.62 7.79
N TRP A 114 -5.08 0.63 7.79
CA TRP A 114 -5.65 1.65 6.91
C TRP A 114 -4.72 1.92 5.73
N HIS A 115 -5.28 1.93 4.53
CA HIS A 115 -4.54 2.13 3.28
C HIS A 115 -4.80 3.51 2.69
N ALA A 116 -6.04 3.97 2.72
CA ALA A 116 -6.51 5.25 2.22
C ALA A 116 -7.93 5.52 2.71
N GLY A 117 -8.50 6.67 2.39
CA GLY A 117 -9.87 7.03 2.75
C GLY A 117 -10.29 8.36 2.16
N THR A 118 -11.55 8.76 2.42
CA THR A 118 -12.13 10.00 1.90
C THR A 118 -11.50 11.27 2.49
N TYR A 119 -10.60 11.14 3.44
CA TYR A 119 -9.79 12.22 4.02
C TYR A 119 -8.64 12.67 3.09
N ASP A 120 -8.32 11.93 2.06
CA ASP A 120 -7.39 12.32 1.00
C ASP A 120 -8.21 12.74 -0.23
N GLU A 121 -8.07 14.01 -0.65
CA GLU A 121 -8.84 14.57 -1.78
C GLU A 121 -8.62 13.81 -3.11
N TRP A 122 -7.46 13.18 -3.27
CA TRP A 122 -7.11 12.42 -4.46
C TRP A 122 -7.45 10.91 -4.35
N ASP A 123 -7.95 10.46 -3.21
CA ASP A 123 -8.44 9.09 -3.09
C ASP A 123 -9.65 8.85 -4.01
N LEU A 124 -9.77 7.62 -4.52
CA LEU A 124 -10.87 7.22 -5.39
C LEU A 124 -12.24 7.54 -4.77
N LEU A 125 -12.40 7.30 -3.47
CA LEU A 125 -13.68 7.50 -2.78
C LEU A 125 -14.02 9.00 -2.68
N ALA A 126 -13.04 9.84 -2.37
CA ALA A 126 -13.20 11.29 -2.36
C ALA A 126 -13.55 11.81 -3.77
N GLN A 127 -12.83 11.36 -4.80
CA GLN A 127 -13.06 11.72 -6.21
C GLN A 127 -14.45 11.27 -6.73
N LYS A 128 -15.04 10.24 -6.13
CA LYS A 128 -16.42 9.78 -6.41
C LYS A 128 -17.49 10.57 -5.64
N GLY A 129 -17.10 11.62 -4.91
CA GLY A 129 -18.02 12.48 -4.18
C GLY A 129 -18.49 11.90 -2.83
N LEU A 130 -17.81 10.90 -2.29
CA LEU A 130 -18.18 10.29 -1.01
C LEU A 130 -17.71 11.12 0.20
N GLY A 131 -17.02 12.22 0.02
CA GLY A 131 -16.34 12.97 1.08
C GLY A 131 -17.20 13.32 2.30
N TYR A 132 -18.45 13.69 2.10
CA TYR A 132 -19.31 14.09 3.22
C TYR A 132 -19.81 12.91 4.08
N TRP A 133 -20.55 11.98 3.50
CA TRP A 133 -21.07 10.83 4.27
C TRP A 133 -19.95 9.84 4.60
N GLY A 134 -18.94 9.71 3.72
CA GLY A 134 -17.76 8.88 3.93
C GLY A 134 -16.96 9.34 5.15
N ALA A 135 -16.83 10.65 5.39
CA ALA A 135 -16.18 11.18 6.58
C ALA A 135 -16.89 10.73 7.87
N ASN A 136 -18.23 10.75 7.90
CA ASN A 136 -19.00 10.27 9.05
C ASN A 136 -18.90 8.75 9.23
N PHE A 137 -18.90 8.04 8.12
CA PHE A 137 -18.69 6.59 8.12
C PHE A 137 -17.31 6.22 8.66
N GLU A 138 -16.26 6.88 8.18
CA GLU A 138 -14.88 6.67 8.65
C GLU A 138 -14.73 6.98 10.14
N ARG A 139 -15.32 8.09 10.64
CA ARG A 139 -15.31 8.39 12.08
C ARG A 139 -15.93 7.26 12.90
N SER A 140 -17.06 6.71 12.46
CA SER A 140 -17.69 5.59 13.18
C SER A 140 -16.86 4.31 13.13
N LEU A 141 -16.13 4.05 12.04
CA LEU A 141 -15.15 2.96 11.98
C LEU A 141 -14.00 3.18 12.96
N PHE A 142 -13.44 4.40 12.99
CA PHE A 142 -12.37 4.74 13.93
C PHE A 142 -12.84 4.65 15.39
N GLU A 143 -14.06 5.03 15.69
CA GLU A 143 -14.63 4.89 17.03
C GLU A 143 -14.81 3.43 17.43
N ALA A 144 -15.25 2.58 16.50
CA ALA A 144 -15.48 1.16 16.74
C ALA A 144 -14.20 0.31 16.86
N THR A 145 -13.06 0.81 16.40
CA THR A 145 -11.75 0.11 16.56
C THR A 145 -11.08 0.44 17.88
N ASP A 146 -10.25 -0.46 18.40
CA ASP A 146 -9.37 -0.23 19.56
C ASP A 146 -8.00 0.33 19.12
N GLY A 147 -7.55 0.02 17.91
CA GLY A 147 -6.31 0.57 17.34
C GLY A 147 -6.34 0.63 15.82
N VAL A 148 -5.65 1.64 15.31
CA VAL A 148 -5.52 1.96 13.88
C VAL A 148 -4.07 1.78 13.47
N PHE A 149 -3.81 0.94 12.47
CA PHE A 149 -2.47 0.68 11.96
C PHE A 149 -2.28 1.36 10.61
N VAL A 150 -1.17 2.07 10.47
CA VAL A 150 -0.81 2.80 9.25
C VAL A 150 0.65 2.56 8.87
N ALA A 151 0.97 2.75 7.60
CA ALA A 151 2.31 2.49 7.10
C ALA A 151 3.31 3.61 7.42
N THR A 152 2.87 4.87 7.58
CA THR A 152 3.74 6.05 7.62
C THR A 152 3.26 7.08 8.64
N ASN A 153 4.16 7.94 9.07
CA ASN A 153 3.79 9.07 9.94
C ASN A 153 2.91 10.08 9.19
N PHE A 154 3.17 10.31 7.91
CA PHE A 154 2.31 11.13 7.06
C PHE A 154 0.84 10.67 7.15
N HIS A 155 0.59 9.38 7.00
CA HIS A 155 -0.76 8.83 7.05
C HIS A 155 -1.40 8.97 8.45
N LYS A 156 -0.61 8.77 9.51
CA LYS A 156 -1.03 9.02 10.91
C LYS A 156 -1.47 10.45 11.11
N GLU A 157 -0.66 11.42 10.69
CA GLU A 157 -0.97 12.83 10.84
C GLU A 157 -2.22 13.21 10.03
N LEU A 158 -2.36 12.70 8.81
CA LEU A 158 -3.50 12.94 7.93
C LEU A 158 -4.82 12.45 8.57
N ILE A 159 -4.87 11.21 9.05
CA ILE A 159 -6.06 10.66 9.73
C ILE A 159 -6.37 11.45 11.00
N SER A 160 -5.36 11.72 11.82
CA SER A 160 -5.55 12.46 13.07
C SER A 160 -6.12 13.85 12.82
N TYR A 161 -5.62 14.57 11.83
CA TYR A 161 -6.07 15.90 11.48
C TYR A 161 -7.48 15.90 10.87
N GLU A 162 -7.69 15.10 9.82
CA GLU A 162 -8.93 15.12 9.03
C GLU A 162 -10.12 14.44 9.72
N ARG A 163 -9.87 13.44 10.55
CA ARG A 163 -10.92 12.66 11.23
C ARG A 163 -10.95 12.83 12.74
N GLN A 164 -10.03 13.65 13.29
CA GLN A 164 -9.93 13.94 14.73
C GLN A 164 -9.71 12.65 15.56
N VAL A 165 -9.01 11.69 14.99
CA VAL A 165 -8.64 10.46 15.70
C VAL A 165 -7.46 10.76 16.64
N PRO A 166 -7.54 10.38 17.94
CA PRO A 166 -6.43 10.55 18.85
C PRO A 166 -5.15 9.88 18.35
N LYS A 167 -4.00 10.57 18.42
CA LYS A 167 -2.73 10.08 17.90
C LYS A 167 -2.21 8.82 18.59
N ASP A 168 -2.55 8.64 19.86
CA ASP A 168 -2.20 7.45 20.65
C ASP A 168 -2.95 6.21 20.21
N LYS A 169 -4.09 6.36 19.54
CA LYS A 169 -4.85 5.28 18.91
C LYS A 169 -4.27 4.85 17.56
N ILE A 170 -3.42 5.69 16.93
CA ILE A 170 -2.86 5.43 15.60
C ILE A 170 -1.40 4.98 15.74
N HIS A 171 -1.12 3.75 15.32
CA HIS A 171 0.18 3.12 15.41
C HIS A 171 0.82 3.01 14.04
N ILE A 172 2.08 3.47 13.93
CA ILE A 172 2.87 3.30 12.70
C ILE A 172 3.50 1.91 12.77
N THR A 173 3.03 1.01 11.92
CA THR A 173 3.52 -0.37 11.83
C THR A 173 4.33 -0.62 10.57
N GLY A 174 4.36 0.34 9.64
CA GLY A 174 4.85 0.09 8.32
C GLY A 174 3.87 -0.72 7.47
N HIS A 175 4.24 -0.96 6.22
CA HIS A 175 3.52 -1.85 5.32
C HIS A 175 4.18 -3.22 5.34
N LEU A 176 3.40 -4.26 5.58
CA LEU A 176 3.91 -5.62 5.61
C LEU A 176 4.39 -6.03 4.22
N PHE A 177 5.67 -6.35 4.12
CA PHE A 177 6.30 -6.79 2.88
C PHE A 177 7.39 -7.83 3.16
N THR A 178 7.48 -8.85 2.32
CA THR A 178 8.50 -9.90 2.44
C THR A 178 9.58 -9.73 1.38
N HIS A 179 10.72 -9.16 1.77
CA HIS A 179 11.87 -8.91 0.88
C HIS A 179 12.43 -10.15 0.20
N SER A 180 12.21 -11.33 0.76
CA SER A 180 12.70 -12.58 0.19
C SER A 180 12.22 -12.85 -1.25
N TRP A 181 11.09 -12.28 -1.62
CA TRP A 181 10.57 -12.41 -2.98
C TRP A 181 11.34 -11.61 -4.01
N ILE A 182 11.87 -10.47 -3.60
CA ILE A 182 12.60 -9.54 -4.49
C ILE A 182 14.07 -9.93 -4.61
N LYS A 183 14.67 -10.51 -3.58
CA LYS A 183 16.09 -10.92 -3.57
C LYS A 183 16.49 -11.93 -4.64
N ASN A 184 15.53 -12.58 -5.27
CA ASN A 184 15.78 -13.60 -6.29
C ASN A 184 15.92 -13.04 -7.70
N TYR A 185 15.76 -11.72 -7.89
CA TYR A 185 15.90 -11.08 -9.20
C TYR A 185 17.31 -10.54 -9.39
N ASP A 186 17.89 -10.81 -10.57
CA ASP A 186 19.24 -10.34 -10.92
C ASP A 186 19.21 -8.86 -11.31
N THR A 187 19.80 -8.02 -10.45
CA THR A 187 19.93 -6.57 -10.67
C THR A 187 21.27 -6.15 -11.25
N SER A 188 22.17 -7.10 -11.56
CA SER A 188 23.53 -6.82 -12.03
C SER A 188 23.58 -6.23 -13.46
N LYS A 189 22.51 -6.39 -14.24
CA LYS A 189 22.44 -5.97 -15.65
C LYS A 189 21.41 -4.87 -15.84
N LYS A 190 21.76 -3.66 -15.45
CA LYS A 190 20.89 -2.48 -15.61
C LYS A 190 20.95 -1.93 -17.03
N GLU A 191 19.79 -1.61 -17.56
CA GLU A 191 19.60 -0.91 -18.84
C GLU A 191 19.14 0.54 -18.58
N ASN A 192 19.35 1.43 -19.54
CA ASN A 192 18.85 2.81 -19.47
C ASN A 192 17.32 2.83 -19.69
N ILE A 193 16.62 2.18 -18.76
CA ILE A 193 15.16 2.10 -18.72
C ILE A 193 14.65 2.97 -17.58
N ILE A 194 13.68 3.82 -17.90
CA ILE A 194 12.91 4.62 -16.96
C ILE A 194 11.51 4.01 -16.90
N VAL A 195 11.07 3.60 -15.71
CA VAL A 195 9.75 3.01 -15.52
C VAL A 195 8.78 3.96 -14.83
N PHE A 196 7.52 3.86 -15.23
CA PHE A 196 6.37 4.36 -14.50
C PHE A 196 5.71 3.16 -13.81
N PRO A 197 5.95 2.95 -12.49
CA PRO A 197 5.60 1.69 -11.82
C PRO A 197 4.15 1.66 -11.30
N HIS A 198 3.33 2.63 -11.71
CA HIS A 198 1.98 2.82 -11.20
C HIS A 198 0.89 2.34 -12.17
N ARG A 199 -0.32 2.15 -11.63
CA ARG A 199 -1.53 2.05 -12.45
C ARG A 199 -1.79 3.36 -13.21
N LYS A 200 -2.51 3.28 -14.31
CA LYS A 200 -2.91 4.45 -15.11
C LYS A 200 -4.10 5.15 -14.45
N ALA A 201 -3.83 5.99 -13.48
CA ALA A 201 -4.86 6.76 -12.78
C ALA A 201 -4.46 8.25 -12.74
N PRO A 202 -5.43 9.17 -12.71
CA PRO A 202 -5.16 10.60 -12.77
C PRO A 202 -4.20 11.08 -11.69
N GLU A 203 -4.36 10.60 -10.46
CA GLU A 203 -3.53 10.95 -9.31
C GLU A 203 -2.08 10.43 -9.39
N LYS A 204 -1.77 9.56 -10.36
CA LYS A 204 -0.40 9.06 -10.61
C LYS A 204 0.33 9.86 -11.70
N THR A 205 -0.33 10.83 -12.32
CA THR A 205 0.27 11.83 -13.26
C THR A 205 0.97 11.23 -14.48
N LEU A 206 0.41 10.16 -15.05
CA LEU A 206 0.95 9.52 -16.26
C LEU A 206 1.22 10.49 -17.41
N ALA A 207 0.40 11.53 -17.57
CA ALA A 207 0.55 12.52 -18.64
C ALA A 207 1.92 13.21 -18.60
N VAL A 208 2.43 13.54 -17.41
CA VAL A 208 3.76 14.15 -17.23
C VAL A 208 4.86 13.17 -17.65
N PHE A 209 4.77 11.92 -17.24
CA PHE A 209 5.72 10.88 -17.65
C PHE A 209 5.78 10.70 -19.18
N LEU A 210 4.63 10.73 -19.84
CA LEU A 210 4.56 10.62 -21.30
C LEU A 210 5.13 11.87 -22.01
N GLU A 211 5.01 13.04 -21.41
CA GLU A 211 5.64 14.27 -21.93
C GLU A 211 7.17 14.22 -21.77
N ILE A 212 7.68 13.74 -20.63
CA ILE A 212 9.12 13.46 -20.43
C ILE A 212 9.62 12.49 -21.50
N LYS A 213 8.94 11.37 -21.69
CA LYS A 213 9.25 10.39 -22.74
C LYS A 213 9.35 11.03 -24.12
N LYS A 214 8.41 11.89 -24.48
CA LYS A 214 8.40 12.61 -25.76
C LYS A 214 9.60 13.53 -25.92
N LYS A 215 9.98 14.27 -24.86
CA LYS A 215 11.12 15.19 -24.89
C LYS A 215 12.47 14.46 -25.00
N MET A 216 12.58 13.30 -24.36
CA MET A 216 13.83 12.54 -24.31
C MET A 216 13.95 11.44 -25.39
N LYS A 217 13.08 11.42 -26.42
CA LYS A 217 13.00 10.37 -27.43
C LYS A 217 14.31 10.08 -28.17
N ASP A 218 15.16 11.10 -28.35
CA ASP A 218 16.41 11.02 -29.10
C ASP A 218 17.64 10.72 -28.23
N LYS A 219 17.44 10.48 -26.92
CA LYS A 219 18.52 10.20 -25.94
C LYS A 219 18.88 8.72 -25.84
N GLY A 220 18.20 7.83 -26.56
CA GLY A 220 18.45 6.39 -26.50
C GLY A 220 17.93 5.69 -25.23
N TYR A 221 17.11 6.38 -24.43
CA TYR A 221 16.51 5.83 -23.22
C TYR A 221 15.17 5.12 -23.53
N LYS A 222 14.87 4.06 -22.80
CA LYS A 222 13.58 3.38 -22.88
C LYS A 222 12.65 3.85 -21.77
N PHE A 223 11.50 4.39 -22.12
CA PHE A 223 10.44 4.80 -21.19
C PHE A 223 9.29 3.79 -21.21
N ILE A 224 9.03 3.13 -20.09
CA ILE A 224 8.09 2.02 -19.98
C ILE A 224 7.04 2.30 -18.91
N VAL A 225 5.77 2.21 -19.30
CA VAL A 225 4.64 2.13 -18.37
C VAL A 225 4.47 0.65 -18.02
N THR A 226 4.74 0.28 -16.78
CA THR A 226 4.84 -1.13 -16.39
C THR A 226 3.56 -1.92 -16.69
N THR A 227 2.39 -1.31 -16.51
CA THR A 227 1.09 -1.96 -16.77
C THR A 227 0.82 -2.26 -18.25
N ASP A 228 1.58 -1.68 -19.18
CA ASP A 228 1.45 -1.96 -20.61
C ASP A 228 2.30 -3.17 -21.03
N GLU A 229 3.42 -3.36 -20.35
CA GLU A 229 4.44 -4.36 -20.73
C GLU A 229 4.40 -5.62 -19.87
N THR A 230 3.73 -5.60 -18.71
CA THR A 230 3.74 -6.72 -17.77
C THR A 230 2.32 -7.24 -17.48
N LYS A 231 2.18 -8.58 -17.50
CA LYS A 231 0.91 -9.26 -17.21
C LYS A 231 0.90 -9.91 -15.83
N THR A 232 2.07 -10.23 -15.29
CA THR A 232 2.25 -10.91 -14.01
C THR A 232 3.12 -10.09 -13.08
N LYS A 233 3.06 -10.39 -11.78
CA LYS A 233 3.92 -9.75 -10.79
C LYS A 233 5.39 -10.14 -10.99
N GLN A 234 5.65 -11.33 -11.53
CA GLN A 234 6.99 -11.78 -11.87
C GLN A 234 7.58 -10.91 -13.00
N GLU A 235 6.86 -10.77 -14.13
CA GLU A 235 7.31 -9.92 -15.25
C GLU A 235 7.56 -8.48 -14.80
N TYR A 236 6.72 -7.97 -13.90
CA TYR A 236 6.88 -6.64 -13.31
C TYR A 236 8.21 -6.53 -12.54
N TYR A 237 8.54 -7.50 -11.69
CA TYR A 237 9.82 -7.48 -10.96
C TYR A 237 11.02 -7.68 -11.88
N GLU A 238 10.93 -8.54 -12.92
CA GLU A 238 11.97 -8.70 -13.93
C GLU A 238 12.24 -7.40 -14.70
N LEU A 239 11.18 -6.62 -14.99
CA LEU A 239 11.32 -5.31 -15.62
C LEU A 239 11.99 -4.31 -14.67
N LEU A 240 11.57 -4.23 -13.42
CA LEU A 240 12.20 -3.36 -12.43
C LEU A 240 13.67 -3.73 -12.22
N ALA A 241 14.00 -5.02 -12.15
CA ALA A 241 15.39 -5.49 -11.98
C ALA A 241 16.34 -5.01 -13.08
N LYS A 242 15.83 -4.83 -14.31
CA LYS A 242 16.60 -4.31 -15.46
C LYS A 242 16.61 -2.78 -15.55
N SER A 243 15.70 -2.10 -14.87
CA SER A 243 15.52 -0.66 -15.00
C SER A 243 16.48 0.10 -14.10
N LYS A 244 17.00 1.26 -14.54
CA LYS A 244 17.83 2.15 -13.74
C LYS A 244 17.02 3.14 -12.92
N VAL A 245 15.92 3.66 -13.48
CA VAL A 245 15.15 4.75 -12.85
C VAL A 245 13.69 4.36 -12.73
N SER A 246 13.10 4.66 -11.59
CA SER A 246 11.66 4.59 -11.35
C SER A 246 11.15 6.00 -11.05
N TRP A 247 10.22 6.48 -11.86
CA TRP A 247 9.69 7.84 -11.74
C TRP A 247 8.25 7.83 -11.22
N SER A 248 7.95 8.72 -10.30
CA SER A 248 6.61 8.98 -9.76
C SER A 248 6.33 10.47 -9.66
N GLY A 249 5.12 10.88 -10.01
CA GLY A 249 4.58 12.23 -9.77
C GLY A 249 3.32 12.19 -8.92
N GLY A 250 3.15 11.17 -8.08
CA GLY A 250 1.94 10.89 -7.32
C GLY A 250 1.36 12.08 -6.55
N LEU A 251 0.04 12.32 -6.72
CA LEU A 251 -0.75 13.29 -5.96
C LEU A 251 -1.44 12.63 -4.74
N GLN A 252 -1.49 11.31 -4.72
CA GLN A 252 -2.03 10.51 -3.63
C GLN A 252 -1.10 9.33 -3.37
N GLU A 253 -0.59 9.24 -2.15
CA GLU A 253 0.24 8.12 -1.72
C GLU A 253 0.38 8.10 -0.19
N THR A 254 0.02 6.99 0.43
CA THR A 254 0.12 6.80 1.88
C THR A 254 1.32 5.92 2.28
N CYS A 255 1.86 5.15 1.33
CA CYS A 255 2.99 4.28 1.55
C CYS A 255 3.96 4.19 0.35
N GLY A 256 3.45 4.13 -0.89
CA GLY A 256 4.30 4.06 -2.07
C GLY A 256 4.87 2.66 -2.35
N ILE A 257 4.06 1.62 -2.29
CA ILE A 257 4.52 0.23 -2.47
C ILE A 257 5.35 0.05 -3.75
N SER A 258 4.89 0.62 -4.88
CA SER A 258 5.60 0.47 -6.15
C SER A 258 6.95 1.15 -6.19
N THR A 259 7.12 2.24 -5.44
CA THR A 259 8.40 2.97 -5.38
C THR A 259 9.41 2.24 -4.50
N PHE A 260 9.02 1.68 -3.36
CA PHE A 260 9.96 0.89 -2.58
C PHE A 260 10.23 -0.51 -3.18
N GLU A 261 9.28 -1.13 -3.91
CA GLU A 261 9.57 -2.31 -4.73
C GLU A 261 10.67 -2.00 -5.77
N SER A 262 10.59 -0.84 -6.41
CA SER A 262 11.61 -0.35 -7.35
C SER A 262 12.95 -0.14 -6.67
N LEU A 263 12.95 0.52 -5.52
CA LEU A 263 14.13 0.76 -4.69
C LEU A 263 14.86 -0.56 -4.35
N TRP A 264 14.12 -1.57 -3.93
CA TRP A 264 14.69 -2.87 -3.55
C TRP A 264 15.21 -3.69 -4.72
N LEU A 265 14.86 -3.29 -5.94
CA LEU A 265 15.39 -3.84 -7.19
C LEU A 265 16.43 -2.90 -7.82
N ASP A 266 17.12 -2.12 -6.97
CA ASP A 266 18.22 -1.23 -7.34
C ASP A 266 17.84 -0.21 -8.44
N ASN A 267 16.62 0.35 -8.37
CA ASN A 267 16.26 1.51 -9.18
C ASN A 267 16.51 2.79 -8.39
N ILE A 268 17.04 3.82 -9.04
CA ILE A 268 17.01 5.18 -8.51
C ILE A 268 15.55 5.63 -8.56
N VAL A 269 14.98 5.89 -7.39
CA VAL A 269 13.58 6.32 -7.26
C VAL A 269 13.53 7.84 -7.28
N MET A 270 12.80 8.41 -8.23
CA MET A 270 12.56 9.85 -8.33
C MET A 270 11.12 10.16 -7.97
N VAL A 271 10.92 10.90 -6.89
CA VAL A 271 9.60 11.18 -6.30
C VAL A 271 9.46 12.68 -5.95
N PRO A 272 8.26 13.24 -5.90
CA PRO A 272 8.07 14.59 -5.37
C PRO A 272 8.25 14.62 -3.84
N ASP A 273 8.80 15.71 -3.30
CA ASP A 273 8.91 15.91 -1.85
C ASP A 273 7.56 16.28 -1.24
N ARG A 274 6.70 15.29 -1.17
CA ARG A 274 5.36 15.38 -0.56
C ARG A 274 4.83 14.02 -0.15
N LEU A 275 3.75 14.00 0.60
CA LEU A 275 3.05 12.78 1.04
C LEU A 275 3.99 11.89 1.87
N SER A 276 3.81 10.58 1.78
CA SER A 276 4.72 9.61 2.42
C SER A 276 6.15 9.65 1.88
N TYR A 277 6.36 10.17 0.68
CA TYR A 277 7.68 10.25 0.08
C TYR A 277 8.64 11.15 0.87
N SER A 278 8.15 12.24 1.48
CA SER A 278 8.98 13.17 2.26
C SER A 278 9.69 12.50 3.43
N GLU A 279 9.07 11.50 4.06
CA GLU A 279 9.68 10.78 5.19
C GLU A 279 10.43 9.50 4.77
N MET A 280 10.18 8.98 3.56
CA MET A 280 10.73 7.70 3.14
C MET A 280 12.03 7.83 2.37
N TYR A 281 12.18 8.89 1.57
CA TYR A 281 13.31 9.03 0.64
C TYR A 281 14.26 10.14 1.07
N PHE A 282 15.56 9.94 0.84
CA PHE A 282 16.56 10.99 1.03
C PHE A 282 16.36 12.13 0.03
N ASP A 283 16.81 13.33 0.39
CA ASP A 283 16.61 14.55 -0.41
C ASP A 283 17.17 14.43 -1.83
N SER A 284 18.25 13.66 -2.01
CA SER A 284 18.85 13.39 -3.32
C SER A 284 17.90 12.75 -4.35
N PHE A 285 16.79 12.15 -3.90
CA PHE A 285 15.84 11.41 -4.74
C PHE A 285 14.49 12.12 -4.82
N LYS A 286 14.36 13.23 -4.11
CA LYS A 286 13.13 14.02 -4.08
C LYS A 286 13.29 15.27 -4.94
N TYR A 287 12.22 15.65 -5.62
CA TYR A 287 12.15 16.93 -6.31
C TYR A 287 11.04 17.78 -5.72
N GLU A 288 11.22 19.10 -5.79
CA GLU A 288 10.24 20.07 -5.31
C GLU A 288 8.88 19.89 -6.01
N PRO A 289 7.77 19.83 -5.26
CA PRO A 289 6.44 19.60 -5.83
C PRO A 289 6.01 20.63 -6.89
N ASN A 290 6.50 21.86 -6.81
CA ASN A 290 6.23 22.90 -7.80
C ASN A 290 6.89 22.62 -9.16
N LEU A 291 7.85 21.70 -9.23
CA LEU A 291 8.50 21.26 -10.47
C LEU A 291 7.72 20.18 -11.21
N ASP A 292 6.60 19.71 -10.70
CA ASP A 292 5.77 18.67 -11.34
C ASP A 292 5.43 19.00 -12.79
N LYS A 293 5.21 20.27 -13.09
CA LYS A 293 4.88 20.77 -14.44
C LYS A 293 6.11 21.21 -15.24
N ASN A 294 7.30 21.20 -14.63
CA ASN A 294 8.54 21.58 -15.30
C ASN A 294 9.21 20.33 -15.88
N VAL A 295 8.73 19.90 -17.02
CA VAL A 295 9.22 18.69 -17.72
C VAL A 295 10.71 18.80 -18.08
N ASP A 296 11.24 19.99 -18.32
CA ASP A 296 12.66 20.17 -18.65
C ASP A 296 13.56 19.83 -17.47
N VAL A 297 13.21 20.28 -16.28
CA VAL A 297 13.94 19.92 -15.04
C VAL A 297 13.84 18.41 -14.78
N GLN A 298 12.68 17.82 -14.96
CA GLN A 298 12.48 16.37 -14.82
C GLN A 298 13.37 15.57 -15.78
N CYS A 299 13.50 16.04 -17.04
CA CYS A 299 14.39 15.44 -18.02
C CYS A 299 15.86 15.50 -17.58
N GLN A 300 16.31 16.68 -17.10
CA GLN A 300 17.69 16.87 -16.60
C GLN A 300 18.00 15.96 -15.40
N MET A 301 17.07 15.83 -14.47
CA MET A 301 17.23 14.96 -13.29
C MET A 301 17.34 13.48 -13.69
N ILE A 302 16.50 13.02 -14.63
CA ILE A 302 16.54 11.65 -15.16
C ILE A 302 17.88 11.39 -15.87
N GLU A 303 18.32 12.31 -16.72
CA GLU A 303 19.59 12.21 -17.44
C GLU A 303 20.75 12.10 -16.46
N TYR A 304 20.81 13.00 -15.49
CA TYR A 304 21.83 13.00 -14.45
C TYR A 304 21.84 11.71 -13.64
N ALA A 305 20.67 11.20 -13.25
CA ALA A 305 20.54 9.95 -12.51
C ALA A 305 21.02 8.72 -13.32
N ILE A 306 20.80 8.70 -14.65
CA ILE A 306 21.27 7.60 -15.51
C ILE A 306 22.77 7.66 -15.71
N GLU A 307 23.34 8.86 -15.95
CA GLU A 307 24.76 9.08 -16.19
C GLU A 307 25.62 8.81 -14.94
N ASN A 308 25.07 9.10 -13.75
CA ASN A 308 25.75 8.90 -12.46
C ASN A 308 25.15 7.72 -11.67
N TYR A 309 24.61 6.72 -12.37
CA TYR A 309 23.87 5.63 -11.74
C TYR A 309 24.68 4.92 -10.64
N ASP A 310 25.96 4.62 -10.88
CA ASP A 310 26.79 3.85 -9.96
C ASP A 310 27.08 4.61 -8.63
N GLU A 311 27.13 5.94 -8.69
CA GLU A 311 27.25 6.77 -7.48
C GLU A 311 25.92 6.85 -6.72
N TYR A 312 24.82 7.09 -7.44
CA TYR A 312 23.48 7.23 -6.84
C TYR A 312 22.97 5.94 -6.22
N ILE A 313 23.31 4.78 -6.83
CA ILE A 313 22.81 3.51 -6.33
C ILE A 313 23.35 3.14 -4.95
N GLU A 314 24.56 3.58 -4.59
CA GLU A 314 25.09 3.33 -3.25
C GLU A 314 24.29 4.12 -2.18
N VAL A 315 24.01 5.40 -2.44
CA VAL A 315 23.15 6.20 -1.56
C VAL A 315 21.72 5.65 -1.51
N MET A 316 21.22 5.12 -2.63
CA MET A 316 19.91 4.49 -2.69
C MET A 316 19.86 3.20 -1.87
N LYS A 317 20.92 2.42 -1.81
CA LYS A 317 21.03 1.25 -0.94
C LYS A 317 20.97 1.62 0.54
N GLU A 318 21.63 2.71 0.93
CA GLU A 318 21.51 3.23 2.30
C GLU A 318 20.08 3.62 2.64
N ASN A 319 19.41 4.35 1.77
CA ASN A 319 18.00 4.70 1.93
C ASN A 319 17.11 3.44 2.00
N SER A 320 17.42 2.43 1.19
CA SER A 320 16.73 1.13 1.22
C SER A 320 16.81 0.46 2.58
N GLU A 321 17.96 0.48 3.23
CA GLU A 321 18.11 -0.11 4.57
C GLU A 321 17.32 0.67 5.64
N GLU A 322 17.23 2.00 5.53
CA GLU A 322 16.38 2.79 6.43
C GLU A 322 14.87 2.45 6.23
N ILE A 323 14.41 2.35 4.99
CA ILE A 323 13.02 1.98 4.69
C ILE A 323 12.70 0.57 5.21
N LYS A 324 13.63 -0.39 5.09
CA LYS A 324 13.44 -1.77 5.58
C LYS A 324 13.24 -1.86 7.09
N LYS A 325 13.70 -0.89 7.86
CA LYS A 325 13.48 -0.84 9.32
C LYS A 325 12.02 -0.55 9.66
N ILE A 326 11.30 0.18 8.80
CA ILE A 326 9.91 0.58 9.01
C ILE A 326 8.96 -0.30 8.21
N GLN A 327 9.32 -0.57 6.95
CA GLN A 327 8.49 -1.32 6.00
C GLN A 327 9.01 -2.75 5.89
N GLY A 328 8.19 -3.75 6.21
CA GLY A 328 8.64 -5.12 6.04
C GLY A 328 8.06 -6.11 7.05
N PRO A 329 8.74 -7.26 7.25
CA PRO A 329 8.26 -8.32 8.12
C PRO A 329 8.07 -7.92 9.59
N THR A 330 8.84 -6.94 10.07
CA THR A 330 8.77 -6.41 11.45
C THR A 330 7.44 -5.72 11.75
N ALA A 331 6.66 -5.37 10.74
CA ALA A 331 5.29 -4.86 10.93
C ALA A 331 4.36 -5.84 11.67
N VAL A 332 4.73 -7.12 11.78
CA VAL A 332 3.96 -8.15 12.52
C VAL A 332 4.40 -8.28 13.97
N GLU A 333 5.59 -7.82 14.33
CA GLU A 333 6.11 -7.83 15.72
C GLU A 333 5.39 -6.82 16.59
#